data_13f8094315c021008e07492e8d6a85e9
#
_entry.id   13f8094315c021008e07492e8d6a85e9
#
_cell.length_a   1.000
_cell.length_b   1.000
_cell.length_c   1.000
_cell.angle_alpha   90.00
_cell.angle_beta   90.00
_cell.angle_gamma   90.00
#
_symmetry.space_group_name_H-M   'P 1'
#
loop_
_entity.id
_entity.type
_entity.pdbx_description
1 polymer ?
#
loop_
_entity_poly.entity_id
_entity_poly.type
_entity_poly.pdbx_seq_one_letter_code
_entity_poly.pdbx_strand_id
1 'polypeptide(L)'
;RGQDKYTRRERALEVIKLVGLEGREEYFPRELSGGQQQRVGIARSLAIEPDIWFLDEPFSALDPLIRREMQDEFLRLQGLLGKTIVFITHDFDEALRLADRIAIMKDGMIEQCSTPDQIVLNPATEYVRKFTEEVEKARVVNVEAIMEPTGKPRSSKNALYGNKKLRDVAKILASDTREFIPVKATDDKLVGQINRKKA
;
A
#
# COMPACT_ATOMS: atom_id res chain seq x y z
N ARG A 1 8.81 24.10 17.14
CA ARG A 1 9.68 25.04 17.90
C ARG A 1 8.87 26.28 18.18
N GLY A 2 8.85 26.80 19.45
CA GLY A 2 8.10 28.01 19.83
C GLY A 2 6.70 27.79 20.37
N GLN A 3 6.15 26.60 20.37
CA GLN A 3 4.88 26.28 20.99
C GLN A 3 5.03 26.21 22.54
N ASP A 4 3.99 26.65 23.26
CA ASP A 4 3.94 26.53 24.72
C ASP A 4 3.82 25.06 25.19
N LYS A 5 4.02 24.83 26.50
CA LYS A 5 4.02 23.47 27.07
C LYS A 5 2.65 22.78 26.95
N TYR A 6 1.56 23.53 27.04
CA TYR A 6 0.21 22.97 26.97
C TYR A 6 -0.10 22.46 25.57
N THR A 7 0.09 23.28 24.53
CA THR A 7 -0.10 22.92 23.12
C THR A 7 0.75 21.70 22.72
N ARG A 8 2.01 21.63 23.17
CA ARG A 8 2.86 20.46 22.91
C ARG A 8 2.33 19.19 23.56
N ARG A 9 1.78 19.28 24.78
CA ARG A 9 1.20 18.13 25.49
C ARG A 9 -0.08 17.64 24.80
N GLU A 10 -0.97 18.55 24.42
CA GLU A 10 -2.18 18.20 23.67
C GLU A 10 -1.81 17.47 22.37
N ARG A 11 -0.89 18.03 21.60
CA ARG A 11 -0.42 17.41 20.36
C ARG A 11 0.19 16.02 20.58
N ALA A 12 0.99 15.84 21.64
CA ALA A 12 1.55 14.54 21.99
C ALA A 12 0.45 13.51 22.29
N LEU A 13 -0.58 13.89 23.07
CA LEU A 13 -1.71 13.02 23.39
C LEU A 13 -2.53 12.66 22.14
N GLU A 14 -2.76 13.60 21.24
CA GLU A 14 -3.43 13.34 19.97
C GLU A 14 -2.69 12.27 19.13
N VAL A 15 -1.37 12.40 18.95
CA VAL A 15 -0.61 11.42 18.19
C VAL A 15 -0.47 10.09 18.89
N ILE A 16 -0.37 10.06 20.22
CA ILE A 16 -0.40 8.83 21.02
C ILE A 16 -1.71 8.07 20.78
N LYS A 17 -2.83 8.77 20.81
CA LYS A 17 -4.14 8.23 20.49
C LYS A 17 -4.20 7.74 19.03
N LEU A 18 -3.71 8.54 18.10
CA LEU A 18 -3.70 8.21 16.66
C LEU A 18 -3.00 6.87 16.37
N VAL A 19 -1.90 6.58 17.09
CA VAL A 19 -1.15 5.32 16.95
C VAL A 19 -1.61 4.21 17.90
N GLY A 20 -2.73 4.39 18.62
CA GLY A 20 -3.31 3.36 19.48
C GLY A 20 -2.49 3.05 20.73
N LEU A 21 -1.87 4.06 21.34
CA LEU A 21 -1.08 3.95 22.58
C LEU A 21 -1.74 4.68 23.77
N GLU A 22 -3.06 4.93 23.72
CA GLU A 22 -3.80 5.50 24.85
C GLU A 22 -3.58 4.66 26.13
N GLY A 23 -3.36 5.36 27.26
CA GLY A 23 -3.06 4.76 28.57
C GLY A 23 -1.60 4.32 28.71
N ARG A 24 -0.72 4.65 27.76
CA ARG A 24 0.72 4.34 27.79
C ARG A 24 1.59 5.61 27.82
N GLU A 25 1.00 6.78 28.07
CA GLU A 25 1.64 8.09 27.97
C GLU A 25 2.84 8.26 28.91
N GLU A 26 2.80 7.60 30.07
CA GLU A 26 3.83 7.67 31.12
C GLU A 26 4.78 6.43 31.13
N TYR A 27 4.63 5.52 30.15
CA TYR A 27 5.45 4.31 30.08
C TYR A 27 6.83 4.65 29.49
N PHE A 28 7.88 4.07 30.07
CA PHE A 28 9.21 4.09 29.51
C PHE A 28 9.35 3.08 28.36
N PRO A 29 10.27 3.31 27.39
CA PRO A 29 10.47 2.38 26.28
C PRO A 29 10.66 0.93 26.68
N ARG A 30 11.37 0.66 27.76
CA ARG A 30 11.61 -0.70 28.30
C ARG A 30 10.33 -1.42 28.80
N GLU A 31 9.26 -0.70 29.01
CA GLU A 31 7.96 -1.22 29.47
C GLU A 31 7.01 -1.48 28.32
N LEU A 32 7.45 -1.17 27.10
CA LEU A 32 6.69 -1.32 25.86
C LEU A 32 7.20 -2.50 25.04
N SER A 33 6.28 -3.21 24.38
CA SER A 33 6.66 -4.23 23.38
C SER A 33 7.36 -3.60 22.17
N GLY A 34 8.06 -4.38 21.35
CA GLY A 34 8.74 -3.89 20.14
C GLY A 34 7.81 -3.14 19.19
N GLY A 35 6.60 -3.67 18.95
CA GLY A 35 5.58 -2.99 18.14
C GLY A 35 5.08 -1.68 18.78
N GLN A 36 4.94 -1.62 20.11
CA GLN A 36 4.59 -0.39 20.81
C GLN A 36 5.71 0.65 20.73
N GLN A 37 6.97 0.24 20.86
CA GLN A 37 8.12 1.13 20.67
C GLN A 37 8.16 1.71 19.26
N GLN A 38 7.85 0.88 18.25
CA GLN A 38 7.74 1.33 16.86
C GLN A 38 6.62 2.37 16.68
N ARG A 39 5.45 2.15 17.28
CA ARG A 39 4.35 3.12 17.29
C ARG A 39 4.74 4.44 17.97
N VAL A 40 5.55 4.42 19.02
CA VAL A 40 6.13 5.63 19.63
C VAL A 40 7.03 6.36 18.64
N GLY A 41 7.87 5.64 17.88
CA GLY A 41 8.70 6.20 16.80
C GLY A 41 7.86 6.91 15.73
N ILE A 42 6.78 6.27 15.29
CA ILE A 42 5.79 6.82 14.36
C ILE A 42 5.14 8.09 14.95
N ALA A 43 4.62 8.01 16.19
CA ALA A 43 3.99 9.15 16.87
C ALA A 43 4.94 10.35 16.97
N ARG A 44 6.21 10.11 17.31
CA ARG A 44 7.24 11.14 17.41
C ARG A 44 7.49 11.85 16.07
N SER A 45 7.52 11.10 14.95
CA SER A 45 7.70 11.66 13.62
C SER A 45 6.48 12.45 13.14
N LEU A 46 5.26 12.06 13.56
CA LEU A 46 4.00 12.74 13.23
C LEU A 46 3.72 13.96 14.11
N ALA A 47 4.31 14.06 15.31
CA ALA A 47 4.07 15.14 16.25
C ALA A 47 4.47 16.53 15.70
N ILE A 48 5.40 16.58 14.74
CA ILE A 48 5.85 17.81 14.09
C ILE A 48 5.02 18.19 12.85
N GLU A 49 3.98 17.43 12.53
CA GLU A 49 3.07 17.63 11.38
C GLU A 49 3.81 17.81 10.03
N PRO A 50 4.66 16.88 9.63
CA PRO A 50 5.40 17.02 8.39
C PRO A 50 4.47 17.03 7.17
N ASP A 51 4.77 17.85 6.16
CA ASP A 51 4.07 17.81 4.86
C ASP A 51 4.42 16.54 4.08
N ILE A 52 5.70 16.14 4.17
CA ILE A 52 6.21 14.88 3.61
C ILE A 52 6.76 14.04 4.77
N TRP A 53 6.26 12.83 4.89
CA TRP A 53 6.67 11.92 5.95
C TRP A 53 7.67 10.89 5.42
N PHE A 54 8.90 10.94 5.93
CA PHE A 54 9.97 10.01 5.56
C PHE A 54 10.08 8.88 6.58
N LEU A 55 10.10 7.64 6.10
CA LEU A 55 10.27 6.43 6.88
C LEU A 55 11.38 5.58 6.25
N ASP A 56 12.44 5.34 6.98
CA ASP A 56 13.57 4.53 6.56
C ASP A 56 13.54 3.20 7.31
N GLU A 57 13.29 2.12 6.58
CA GLU A 57 13.19 0.73 7.06
C GLU A 57 12.37 0.55 8.37
N PRO A 58 11.15 1.10 8.47
CA PRO A 58 10.44 1.17 9.74
C PRO A 58 10.03 -0.18 10.31
N PHE A 59 10.06 -1.27 9.54
CA PHE A 59 9.62 -2.60 9.99
C PHE A 59 10.72 -3.65 10.02
N SER A 60 11.98 -3.30 9.68
CA SER A 60 13.08 -4.25 9.53
C SER A 60 13.42 -5.02 10.83
N ALA A 61 13.27 -4.38 11.98
CA ALA A 61 13.58 -4.97 13.29
C ALA A 61 12.43 -5.75 13.95
N LEU A 62 11.29 -5.92 13.24
CA LEU A 62 10.09 -6.57 13.78
C LEU A 62 10.01 -8.03 13.33
N ASP A 63 9.48 -8.89 14.21
CA ASP A 63 9.11 -10.24 13.82
C ASP A 63 7.95 -10.24 12.79
N PRO A 64 7.77 -11.32 12.01
CA PRO A 64 6.83 -11.33 10.90
C PRO A 64 5.37 -11.03 11.27
N LEU A 65 4.91 -11.42 12.47
CA LEU A 65 3.54 -11.19 12.91
C LEU A 65 3.32 -9.71 13.23
N ILE A 66 4.19 -9.15 14.09
CA ILE A 66 4.13 -7.74 14.49
C ILE A 66 4.38 -6.82 13.27
N ARG A 67 5.29 -7.21 12.36
CA ARG A 67 5.52 -6.49 11.11
C ARG A 67 4.22 -6.35 10.32
N ARG A 68 3.45 -7.42 10.16
CA ARG A 68 2.19 -7.40 9.43
C ARG A 68 1.14 -6.50 10.09
N GLU A 69 1.01 -6.57 11.41
CA GLU A 69 0.12 -5.68 12.19
C GLU A 69 0.51 -4.21 12.02
N MET A 70 1.82 -3.91 12.03
CA MET A 70 2.33 -2.56 11.85
C MET A 70 2.13 -2.03 10.42
N GLN A 71 2.23 -2.88 9.41
CA GLN A 71 1.90 -2.53 8.03
C GLN A 71 0.41 -2.22 7.86
N ASP A 72 -0.49 -2.98 8.50
CA ASP A 72 -1.93 -2.71 8.49
C ASP A 72 -2.24 -1.36 9.16
N GLU A 73 -1.59 -1.09 10.29
CA GLU A 73 -1.70 0.19 11.00
C GLU A 73 -1.17 1.35 10.16
N PHE A 74 -0.07 1.16 9.44
CA PHE A 74 0.49 2.15 8.52
C PHE A 74 -0.50 2.50 7.41
N LEU A 75 -1.13 1.50 6.76
CA LEU A 75 -2.17 1.73 5.74
C LEU A 75 -3.36 2.50 6.30
N ARG A 76 -3.78 2.18 7.54
CA ARG A 76 -4.84 2.92 8.24
C ARG A 76 -4.45 4.39 8.44
N LEU A 77 -3.23 4.65 8.92
CA LEU A 77 -2.71 5.99 9.14
C LEU A 77 -2.57 6.77 7.83
N GLN A 78 -2.08 6.15 6.77
CA GLN A 78 -1.97 6.75 5.43
C GLN A 78 -3.35 7.25 4.96
N GLY A 79 -4.37 6.40 5.06
CA GLY A 79 -5.74 6.75 4.66
C GLY A 79 -6.35 7.90 5.49
N LEU A 80 -5.99 8.02 6.78
CA LEU A 80 -6.48 9.07 7.66
C LEU A 80 -5.75 10.41 7.46
N LEU A 81 -4.43 10.35 7.24
CA LEU A 81 -3.58 11.54 7.20
C LEU A 81 -3.60 12.25 5.86
N GLY A 82 -3.82 11.54 4.74
CA GLY A 82 -3.81 12.08 3.39
C GLY A 82 -2.49 12.77 3.00
N LYS A 83 -1.38 12.36 3.62
CA LYS A 83 -0.06 12.97 3.42
C LYS A 83 0.77 12.22 2.39
N THR A 84 1.72 12.91 1.78
CA THR A 84 2.76 12.27 0.98
C THR A 84 3.74 11.54 1.91
N ILE A 85 3.94 10.24 1.66
CA ILE A 85 4.83 9.41 2.46
C ILE A 85 5.94 8.87 1.54
N VAL A 86 7.19 9.04 1.95
CA VAL A 86 8.35 8.41 1.33
C VAL A 86 8.80 7.29 2.25
N PHE A 87 8.64 6.07 1.78
CA PHE A 87 8.91 4.85 2.52
C PHE A 87 10.10 4.13 1.88
N ILE A 88 11.16 3.89 2.63
CA ILE A 88 12.35 3.20 2.17
C ILE A 88 12.36 1.79 2.77
N THR A 89 12.53 0.79 1.94
CA THR A 89 12.63 -0.61 2.35
C THR A 89 13.50 -1.40 1.38
N HIS A 90 14.14 -2.45 1.88
CA HIS A 90 14.79 -3.49 1.05
C HIS A 90 13.86 -4.69 0.81
N ASP A 91 12.69 -4.72 1.44
CA ASP A 91 11.68 -5.77 1.29
C ASP A 91 10.72 -5.39 0.16
N PHE A 92 10.81 -6.12 -0.97
CA PHE A 92 9.99 -5.83 -2.14
C PHE A 92 8.50 -6.13 -1.90
N ASP A 93 8.17 -7.14 -1.10
CA ASP A 93 6.77 -7.45 -0.74
C ASP A 93 6.15 -6.32 0.09
N GLU A 94 6.92 -5.67 0.96
CA GLU A 94 6.46 -4.46 1.67
C GLU A 94 6.15 -3.33 0.69
N ALA A 95 7.05 -3.07 -0.27
CA ALA A 95 6.84 -2.04 -1.28
C ALA A 95 5.58 -2.32 -2.12
N LEU A 96 5.41 -3.56 -2.58
CA LEU A 96 4.22 -3.98 -3.35
C LEU A 96 2.91 -3.84 -2.57
N ARG A 97 2.97 -3.98 -1.24
CA ARG A 97 1.80 -3.92 -0.38
C ARG A 97 1.38 -2.50 -0.01
N LEU A 98 2.37 -1.63 0.25
CA LEU A 98 2.16 -0.36 0.92
C LEU A 98 2.18 0.85 -0.02
N ALA A 99 2.86 0.74 -1.17
CA ALA A 99 3.13 1.90 -2.01
C ALA A 99 2.12 2.08 -3.14
N ASP A 100 1.76 3.33 -3.43
CA ASP A 100 1.07 3.72 -4.67
C ASP A 100 2.04 3.73 -5.86
N ARG A 101 3.30 4.08 -5.61
CA ARG A 101 4.39 4.07 -6.58
C ARG A 101 5.67 3.53 -5.94
N ILE A 102 6.43 2.74 -6.71
CA ILE A 102 7.70 2.15 -6.29
C ILE A 102 8.80 2.70 -7.18
N ALA A 103 9.87 3.17 -6.57
CA ALA A 103 11.12 3.51 -7.24
C ALA A 103 12.18 2.44 -6.90
N ILE A 104 12.60 1.66 -7.88
CA ILE A 104 13.69 0.69 -7.72
C ILE A 104 15.00 1.41 -8.05
N MET A 105 15.94 1.34 -7.11
CA MET A 105 17.23 2.02 -7.21
C MET A 105 18.37 1.00 -7.35
N LYS A 106 19.39 1.37 -8.13
CA LYS A 106 20.63 0.65 -8.27
C LYS A 106 21.77 1.64 -8.44
N ASP A 107 22.87 1.46 -7.71
CA ASP A 107 24.07 2.28 -7.83
C ASP A 107 23.80 3.80 -7.75
N GLY A 108 22.84 4.21 -6.91
CA GLY A 108 22.42 5.60 -6.74
C GLY A 108 21.50 6.15 -7.83
N MET A 109 21.11 5.34 -8.81
CA MET A 109 20.21 5.73 -9.91
C MET A 109 18.87 5.04 -9.79
N ILE A 110 17.80 5.69 -10.27
CA ILE A 110 16.49 5.09 -10.38
C ILE A 110 16.40 4.29 -11.67
N GLU A 111 16.28 2.96 -11.55
CA GLU A 111 16.09 2.03 -12.67
C GLU A 111 14.67 2.08 -13.23
N GLN A 112 13.68 2.16 -12.33
CA GLN A 112 12.26 2.28 -12.69
C GLN A 112 11.49 2.94 -11.56
N CYS A 113 10.52 3.79 -11.91
CA CYS A 113 9.55 4.36 -10.99
C CYS A 113 8.15 4.26 -11.58
N SER A 114 7.33 3.33 -11.04
CA SER A 114 6.01 3.02 -11.57
C SER A 114 5.06 2.53 -10.46
N THR A 115 3.80 2.27 -10.81
CA THR A 115 2.86 1.58 -9.91
C THR A 115 3.29 0.11 -9.71
N PRO A 116 2.90 -0.54 -8.59
CA PRO A 116 3.26 -1.93 -8.31
C PRO A 116 2.93 -2.90 -9.45
N ASP A 117 1.73 -2.77 -10.02
CA ASP A 117 1.28 -3.59 -11.16
C ASP A 117 2.16 -3.41 -12.40
N GLN A 118 2.54 -2.16 -12.73
CA GLN A 118 3.41 -1.87 -13.86
C GLN A 118 4.82 -2.43 -13.68
N ILE A 119 5.38 -2.39 -12.47
CA ILE A 119 6.69 -3.00 -12.19
C ILE A 119 6.64 -4.51 -12.41
N VAL A 120 5.57 -5.16 -11.94
CA VAL A 120 5.40 -6.62 -12.04
C VAL A 120 5.08 -7.08 -13.46
N LEU A 121 4.31 -6.30 -14.23
CA LEU A 121 3.92 -6.65 -15.60
C LEU A 121 4.97 -6.26 -16.63
N ASN A 122 5.61 -5.10 -16.43
CA ASN A 122 6.49 -4.45 -17.41
C ASN A 122 7.82 -4.01 -16.75
N PRO A 123 8.66 -4.95 -16.27
CA PRO A 123 9.96 -4.60 -15.71
C PRO A 123 10.84 -3.95 -16.78
N ALA A 124 11.37 -2.76 -16.50
CA ALA A 124 12.13 -1.97 -17.47
C ALA A 124 13.51 -2.54 -17.75
N THR A 125 14.13 -3.19 -16.78
CA THR A 125 15.48 -3.77 -16.90
C THR A 125 15.52 -5.18 -16.35
N GLU A 126 16.59 -5.94 -16.71
CA GLU A 126 16.84 -7.25 -16.13
C GLU A 126 17.02 -7.21 -14.62
N TYR A 127 17.56 -6.11 -14.10
CA TYR A 127 17.69 -5.90 -12.66
C TYR A 127 16.32 -5.82 -11.99
N VAL A 128 15.40 -5.04 -12.54
CA VAL A 128 14.01 -4.93 -12.02
C VAL A 128 13.28 -6.28 -12.14
N ARG A 129 13.48 -7.01 -13.24
CA ARG A 129 12.87 -8.32 -13.46
C ARG A 129 13.15 -9.30 -12.34
N LYS A 130 14.38 -9.33 -11.81
CA LYS A 130 14.78 -10.22 -10.70
C LYS A 130 13.94 -10.03 -9.44
N PHE A 131 13.47 -8.80 -9.16
CA PHE A 131 12.55 -8.57 -8.04
C PHE A 131 11.15 -9.13 -8.28
N THR A 132 10.77 -9.31 -9.54
CA THR A 132 9.39 -9.69 -9.92
C THR A 132 9.23 -11.16 -10.24
N GLU A 133 10.31 -11.93 -10.35
CA GLU A 133 10.29 -13.35 -10.77
C GLU A 133 9.49 -14.24 -9.82
N GLU A 134 9.62 -14.02 -8.50
CA GLU A 134 8.94 -14.82 -7.48
C GLU A 134 7.59 -14.24 -7.05
N VAL A 135 7.20 -13.08 -7.62
CA VAL A 135 5.95 -12.42 -7.24
C VAL A 135 4.75 -13.13 -7.83
N GLU A 136 3.83 -13.53 -6.99
CA GLU A 136 2.51 -14.02 -7.42
C GLU A 136 1.71 -12.85 -8.02
N LYS A 137 1.74 -12.72 -9.35
CA LYS A 137 1.14 -11.59 -10.10
C LYS A 137 -0.31 -11.30 -9.70
N ALA A 138 -1.10 -12.35 -9.45
CA ALA A 138 -2.51 -12.22 -9.07
C ALA A 138 -2.72 -11.45 -7.75
N ARG A 139 -1.70 -11.38 -6.88
CA ARG A 139 -1.74 -10.61 -5.63
C ARG A 139 -1.52 -9.12 -5.81
N VAL A 140 -0.83 -8.73 -6.87
CA VAL A 140 -0.38 -7.37 -7.11
C VAL A 140 -1.21 -6.68 -8.17
N VAL A 141 -1.48 -7.39 -9.28
CA VAL A 141 -2.12 -6.85 -10.47
C VAL A 141 -3.61 -6.58 -10.23
N ASN A 142 -4.04 -5.36 -10.52
CA ASN A 142 -5.45 -4.99 -10.50
C ASN A 142 -6.17 -5.44 -11.78
N VAL A 143 -7.47 -5.64 -11.70
CA VAL A 143 -8.34 -5.97 -12.83
C VAL A 143 -8.19 -4.97 -13.98
N GLU A 144 -8.08 -3.68 -13.67
CA GLU A 144 -7.91 -2.61 -14.66
C GLU A 144 -6.60 -2.68 -15.43
N ALA A 145 -5.55 -3.25 -14.86
CA ALA A 145 -4.24 -3.35 -15.52
C ALA A 145 -4.21 -4.37 -16.68
N ILE A 146 -5.17 -5.31 -16.71
CA ILE A 146 -5.30 -6.33 -17.74
C ILE A 146 -6.57 -6.19 -18.59
N MET A 147 -7.39 -5.17 -18.31
CA MET A 147 -8.59 -4.95 -19.11
C MET A 147 -8.28 -4.42 -20.51
N GLU A 148 -9.13 -4.80 -21.45
CA GLU A 148 -9.14 -4.23 -22.78
C GLU A 148 -10.13 -3.03 -22.79
N PRO A 149 -9.75 -1.86 -23.33
CA PRO A 149 -10.69 -0.75 -23.48
C PRO A 149 -11.82 -1.15 -24.43
N THR A 150 -13.07 -0.86 -24.05
CA THR A 150 -14.21 -1.13 -24.92
C THR A 150 -14.93 0.16 -25.29
N GLY A 151 -15.28 0.28 -26.56
CA GLY A 151 -16.08 1.42 -27.04
C GLY A 151 -17.53 1.42 -26.53
N LYS A 152 -18.13 0.27 -26.23
CA LYS A 152 -19.50 0.12 -25.67
C LYS A 152 -19.62 -1.22 -24.96
N PRO A 153 -19.49 -1.28 -23.63
CA PRO A 153 -19.78 -2.50 -22.88
C PRO A 153 -21.26 -2.84 -23.00
N ARG A 154 -21.54 -4.10 -23.39
CA ARG A 154 -22.91 -4.56 -23.73
C ARG A 154 -23.81 -4.75 -22.50
N SER A 155 -23.28 -4.77 -21.28
CA SER A 155 -24.04 -4.96 -20.03
C SER A 155 -23.20 -4.60 -18.81
N SER A 156 -23.80 -3.94 -17.83
CA SER A 156 -23.18 -3.69 -16.51
C SER A 156 -23.42 -4.84 -15.51
N LYS A 157 -24.23 -5.84 -15.91
CA LYS A 157 -24.61 -6.91 -14.99
C LYS A 157 -23.42 -7.78 -14.62
N ASN A 158 -23.15 -7.91 -13.32
CA ASN A 158 -22.01 -8.63 -12.77
C ASN A 158 -20.64 -8.13 -13.31
N ALA A 159 -20.48 -6.79 -13.42
CA ALA A 159 -19.20 -6.18 -13.75
C ALA A 159 -18.22 -6.28 -12.56
N LEU A 160 -16.95 -6.50 -12.88
CA LEU A 160 -15.86 -6.46 -11.89
C LEU A 160 -15.46 -5.01 -11.62
N TYR A 161 -15.01 -4.71 -10.40
CA TYR A 161 -14.37 -3.43 -10.12
C TYR A 161 -12.90 -3.46 -10.57
N GLY A 162 -12.47 -2.45 -11.31
CA GLY A 162 -11.11 -2.32 -11.85
C GLY A 162 -10.02 -2.28 -10.79
N ASN A 163 -10.31 -1.69 -9.63
CA ASN A 163 -9.39 -1.58 -8.50
C ASN A 163 -9.25 -2.86 -7.65
N LYS A 164 -9.95 -3.94 -7.98
CA LYS A 164 -9.79 -5.22 -7.29
C LYS A 164 -8.57 -5.97 -7.80
N LYS A 165 -7.88 -6.70 -6.91
CA LYS A 165 -6.78 -7.58 -7.29
C LYS A 165 -7.32 -8.80 -8.05
N LEU A 166 -6.55 -9.31 -9.00
CA LEU A 166 -6.93 -10.51 -9.77
C LEU A 166 -7.23 -11.70 -8.86
N ARG A 167 -6.45 -11.87 -7.79
CA ARG A 167 -6.68 -12.90 -6.78
C ARG A 167 -8.08 -12.85 -6.17
N ASP A 168 -8.59 -11.65 -5.88
CA ASP A 168 -9.88 -11.47 -5.21
C ASP A 168 -11.07 -11.78 -6.12
N VAL A 169 -10.87 -11.69 -7.43
CA VAL A 169 -11.87 -11.99 -8.46
C VAL A 169 -11.67 -13.33 -9.16
N ALA A 170 -10.60 -14.06 -8.82
CA ALA A 170 -10.22 -15.31 -9.50
C ALA A 170 -11.37 -16.33 -9.53
N LYS A 171 -12.11 -16.51 -8.43
CA LYS A 171 -13.26 -17.41 -8.37
C LYS A 171 -14.38 -16.99 -9.34
N ILE A 172 -14.62 -15.67 -9.47
CA ILE A 172 -15.63 -15.13 -10.39
C ILE A 172 -15.16 -15.36 -11.83
N LEU A 173 -13.88 -15.07 -12.14
CA LEU A 173 -13.29 -15.31 -13.44
C LEU A 173 -13.36 -16.80 -13.85
N ALA A 174 -13.11 -17.70 -12.92
CA ALA A 174 -13.16 -19.15 -13.16
C ALA A 174 -14.58 -19.68 -13.39
N SER A 175 -15.60 -19.15 -12.68
CA SER A 175 -16.98 -19.63 -12.74
C SER A 175 -17.83 -18.93 -13.80
N ASP A 176 -17.43 -17.77 -14.30
CA ASP A 176 -18.18 -17.02 -15.31
C ASP A 176 -18.08 -17.72 -16.67
N THR A 177 -19.19 -17.89 -17.35
CA THR A 177 -19.26 -18.55 -18.67
C THR A 177 -19.07 -17.60 -19.84
N ARG A 178 -19.09 -16.29 -19.58
CA ARG A 178 -18.92 -15.26 -20.60
C ARG A 178 -17.48 -15.21 -21.10
N GLU A 179 -17.26 -14.94 -22.36
CA GLU A 179 -15.94 -14.70 -22.92
C GLU A 179 -15.35 -13.35 -22.48
N PHE A 180 -16.22 -12.35 -22.39
CA PHE A 180 -15.87 -10.99 -21.96
C PHE A 180 -16.64 -10.60 -20.72
N ILE A 181 -15.92 -10.25 -19.67
CA ILE A 181 -16.47 -9.79 -18.39
C ILE A 181 -16.30 -8.28 -18.31
N PRO A 182 -17.37 -7.50 -18.13
CA PRO A 182 -17.30 -6.06 -18.06
C PRO A 182 -16.57 -5.59 -16.79
N VAL A 183 -15.83 -4.47 -16.90
CA VAL A 183 -15.11 -3.84 -15.80
C VAL A 183 -15.66 -2.44 -15.59
N LYS A 184 -15.87 -2.08 -14.33
CA LYS A 184 -16.33 -0.77 -13.89
C LYS A 184 -15.33 -0.09 -12.96
N ALA A 185 -15.30 1.23 -13.00
CA ALA A 185 -14.58 2.06 -12.04
C ALA A 185 -15.30 2.14 -10.70
N THR A 186 -14.71 2.78 -9.72
CA THR A 186 -15.29 2.97 -8.38
C THR A 186 -16.56 3.83 -8.38
N ASP A 187 -16.76 4.65 -9.40
CA ASP A 187 -17.99 5.45 -9.64
C ASP A 187 -19.08 4.69 -10.44
N ASP A 188 -18.96 3.36 -10.52
CA ASP A 188 -19.85 2.44 -11.25
C ASP A 188 -19.91 2.63 -12.78
N LYS A 189 -19.10 3.53 -13.36
CA LYS A 189 -18.99 3.64 -14.81
C LYS A 189 -18.24 2.47 -15.41
N LEU A 190 -18.76 1.94 -16.52
CA LEU A 190 -18.08 0.91 -17.28
C LEU A 190 -16.85 1.50 -18.00
N VAL A 191 -15.67 0.92 -17.74
CA VAL A 191 -14.38 1.42 -18.25
C VAL A 191 -13.70 0.45 -19.18
N GLY A 192 -14.07 -0.84 -19.16
CA GLY A 192 -13.44 -1.84 -20.01
C GLY A 192 -14.08 -3.22 -19.89
N GLN A 193 -13.37 -4.21 -20.39
CA GLN A 193 -13.72 -5.63 -20.26
C GLN A 193 -12.47 -6.49 -20.13
N ILE A 194 -12.59 -7.66 -19.51
CA ILE A 194 -11.56 -8.69 -19.48
C ILE A 194 -11.93 -9.79 -20.48
N ASN A 195 -11.00 -10.17 -21.32
CA ASN A 195 -11.08 -11.41 -22.09
C ASN A 195 -10.65 -12.56 -21.18
N ARG A 196 -11.62 -13.39 -20.75
CA ARG A 196 -11.39 -14.50 -19.81
C ARG A 196 -10.38 -15.55 -20.29
N LYS A 197 -10.23 -15.72 -21.60
CA LYS A 197 -9.28 -16.70 -22.17
C LYS A 197 -7.84 -16.22 -22.11
N LYS A 198 -7.62 -14.90 -21.89
CA LYS A 198 -6.30 -14.27 -21.81
C LYS A 198 -5.91 -13.90 -20.37
N ALA A 199 -6.86 -13.91 -19.42
CA ALA A 199 -6.67 -13.58 -18.02
C ALA A 199 -6.31 -14.85 -17.21
#